data_869a8d2a379b49425f8aeda4af2c4574
#
_entry.id   869a8d2a379b49425f8aeda4af2c4574
#
_cell.length_a   1.000
_cell.length_b   1.000
_cell.length_c   1.000
_cell.angle_alpha   90.00
_cell.angle_beta   90.00
_cell.angle_gamma   90.00
#
_symmetry.space_group_name_H-M   'P 1'
#
loop_
_entity.id
_entity.type
_entity.pdbx_description
1 polymer ?
#
loop_
_entity_poly.entity_id
_entity_poly.type
_entity_poly.pdbx_seq_one_letter_code
_entity_poly.pdbx_strand_id
1 'polypeptide(L)'
;MTLLYILGAIVMLIVILLFIALFLPNGYFIEKSAIIKKPCNFVMDRVADLHYYAQWNPWQQKEKNSESNITGLPKRPGHRYSWKGKKIGAGSLTLRDIDEKHVHFDLEFIKPWKARARDNWLFEEWGNDETKVTWQDFGALPYPMGRLMGYMVHKNLQRQFTEGLNNLKRFCEM
;
A
#
# COMPACT_ATOMS: atom_id res chain seq x y z
N MET A 1 16.70 25.51 -37.96
CA MET A 1 17.76 25.60 -36.98
C MET A 1 17.22 25.50 -35.54
N THR A 2 16.33 26.38 -35.08
CA THR A 2 15.75 26.43 -33.72
C THR A 2 15.07 25.13 -33.30
N LEU A 3 14.29 24.47 -34.19
CA LEU A 3 13.63 23.18 -33.87
C LEU A 3 14.65 22.08 -33.59
N LEU A 4 15.77 22.03 -34.31
CA LEU A 4 16.83 21.03 -34.12
C LEU A 4 17.52 21.21 -32.75
N TYR A 5 17.76 22.46 -32.33
CA TYR A 5 18.32 22.73 -30.99
C TYR A 5 17.34 22.36 -29.86
N ILE A 6 16.03 22.61 -30.03
CA ILE A 6 15.01 22.20 -29.06
C ILE A 6 14.96 20.67 -28.95
N LEU A 7 14.95 19.97 -30.08
CA LEU A 7 14.95 18.50 -30.10
C LEU A 7 16.21 17.93 -29.42
N GLY A 8 17.38 18.51 -29.72
CA GLY A 8 18.64 18.11 -29.10
C GLY A 8 18.63 18.31 -27.56
N ALA A 9 18.07 19.45 -27.10
CA ALA A 9 17.96 19.73 -25.66
C ALA A 9 17.01 18.74 -24.96
N ILE A 10 15.88 18.36 -25.60
CA ILE A 10 14.96 17.36 -25.04
C ILE A 10 15.63 15.99 -24.94
N VAL A 11 16.32 15.55 -25.97
CA VAL A 11 17.05 14.26 -25.97
C VAL A 11 18.11 14.27 -24.86
N MET A 12 18.89 15.35 -24.75
CA MET A 12 19.90 15.49 -23.70
C MET A 12 19.28 15.41 -22.30
N LEU A 13 18.14 16.07 -22.06
CA LEU A 13 17.42 16.02 -20.80
C LEU A 13 16.96 14.61 -20.46
N ILE A 14 16.41 13.87 -21.44
CA ILE A 14 15.99 12.48 -21.25
C ILE A 14 17.19 11.61 -20.86
N VAL A 15 18.32 11.74 -21.56
CA VAL A 15 19.56 10.99 -21.24
C VAL A 15 20.04 11.29 -19.82
N ILE A 16 20.02 12.54 -19.39
CA ILE A 16 20.38 12.93 -18.04
C ILE A 16 19.43 12.30 -17.01
N LEU A 17 18.12 12.33 -17.23
CA LEU A 17 17.15 11.71 -16.35
C LEU A 17 17.31 10.20 -16.24
N LEU A 18 17.56 9.53 -17.37
CA LEU A 18 17.85 8.10 -17.39
C LEU A 18 19.14 7.78 -16.61
N PHE A 19 20.17 8.60 -16.77
CA PHE A 19 21.42 8.44 -16.03
C PHE A 19 21.22 8.63 -14.52
N ILE A 20 20.50 9.67 -14.10
CA ILE A 20 20.15 9.90 -12.69
C ILE A 20 19.38 8.72 -12.12
N ALA A 21 18.41 8.17 -12.88
CA ALA A 21 17.59 7.05 -12.44
C ALA A 21 18.40 5.76 -12.13
N LEU A 22 19.61 5.60 -12.66
CA LEU A 22 20.49 4.47 -12.34
C LEU A 22 20.95 4.48 -10.87
N PHE A 23 21.15 5.67 -10.30
CA PHE A 23 21.65 5.85 -8.94
C PHE A 23 20.55 6.02 -7.88
N LEU A 24 19.29 6.14 -8.30
CA LEU A 24 18.18 6.24 -7.39
C LEU A 24 17.78 4.86 -6.81
N PRO A 25 17.20 4.81 -5.59
CA PRO A 25 16.75 3.57 -4.98
C PRO A 25 15.83 2.75 -5.90
N ASN A 26 16.04 1.44 -5.90
CA ASN A 26 15.25 0.51 -6.71
C ASN A 26 14.02 -0.06 -5.99
N GLY A 27 13.78 0.35 -4.75
CA GLY A 27 12.65 -0.06 -3.94
C GLY A 27 12.31 1.00 -2.89
N TYR A 28 11.19 0.80 -2.24
CA TYR A 28 10.74 1.60 -1.11
C TYR A 28 10.38 0.70 0.07
N PHE A 29 10.44 1.27 1.27
CA PHE A 29 9.97 0.69 2.51
C PHE A 29 9.21 1.77 3.29
N ILE A 30 7.99 1.46 3.72
CA ILE A 30 7.16 2.31 4.56
C ILE A 30 6.80 1.53 5.81
N GLU A 31 6.93 2.18 6.96
CA GLU A 31 6.48 1.64 8.23
C GLU A 31 5.76 2.72 9.02
N LYS A 32 4.61 2.38 9.58
CA LYS A 32 3.84 3.21 10.50
C LYS A 32 3.22 2.37 11.59
N SER A 33 3.11 2.94 12.79
CA SER A 33 2.49 2.27 13.92
C SER A 33 1.42 3.16 14.56
N ALA A 34 0.44 2.51 15.18
CA ALA A 34 -0.58 3.16 15.99
C ALA A 34 -0.96 2.28 17.19
N ILE A 35 -1.41 2.90 18.28
CA ILE A 35 -1.97 2.19 19.42
C ILE A 35 -3.50 2.25 19.33
N ILE A 36 -4.14 1.09 19.39
CA ILE A 36 -5.59 0.90 19.32
C ILE A 36 -6.05 0.31 20.65
N LYS A 37 -7.07 0.92 21.27
CA LYS A 37 -7.63 0.50 22.57
C LYS A 37 -8.59 -0.67 22.41
N LYS A 38 -8.07 -1.79 21.94
CA LYS A 38 -8.76 -3.08 21.78
C LYS A 38 -7.72 -4.21 21.86
N PRO A 39 -8.13 -5.43 22.28
CA PRO A 39 -7.26 -6.60 22.32
C PRO A 39 -6.69 -6.99 20.96
N CYS A 40 -5.49 -7.60 20.95
CA CYS A 40 -4.76 -7.98 19.74
C CYS A 40 -5.58 -8.80 18.75
N ASN A 41 -6.24 -9.84 19.23
CA ASN A 41 -7.06 -10.72 18.39
C ASN A 41 -8.20 -9.97 17.70
N PHE A 42 -8.85 -9.03 18.41
CA PHE A 42 -9.91 -8.21 17.83
C PHE A 42 -9.40 -7.33 16.69
N VAL A 43 -8.27 -6.63 16.91
CA VAL A 43 -7.71 -5.71 15.89
C VAL A 43 -7.20 -6.51 14.69
N MET A 44 -6.52 -7.62 14.94
CA MET A 44 -6.00 -8.51 13.90
C MET A 44 -7.13 -9.08 13.02
N ASP A 45 -8.27 -9.44 13.63
CA ASP A 45 -9.44 -9.89 12.88
C ASP A 45 -9.97 -8.84 11.90
N ARG A 46 -9.93 -7.54 12.27
CA ARG A 46 -10.37 -6.43 11.42
C ARG A 46 -9.43 -6.14 10.25
N VAL A 47 -8.18 -6.61 10.34
CA VAL A 47 -7.20 -6.51 9.27
C VAL A 47 -7.22 -7.78 8.40
N ALA A 48 -7.23 -8.97 9.02
CA ALA A 48 -7.13 -10.24 8.32
C ALA A 48 -8.40 -10.64 7.57
N ASP A 49 -9.57 -10.20 8.02
CA ASP A 49 -10.82 -10.38 7.29
C ASP A 49 -11.08 -9.19 6.35
N LEU A 50 -10.85 -9.41 5.07
CA LEU A 50 -10.95 -8.37 4.03
C LEU A 50 -12.38 -7.85 3.80
N HIS A 51 -13.42 -8.44 4.42
CA HIS A 51 -14.77 -7.86 4.42
C HIS A 51 -14.84 -6.54 5.19
N TYR A 52 -13.93 -6.34 6.16
CA TYR A 52 -13.80 -5.06 6.87
C TYR A 52 -12.91 -4.04 6.15
N TYR A 53 -12.11 -4.47 5.19
CA TYR A 53 -11.07 -3.65 4.55
C TYR A 53 -11.62 -2.35 3.95
N ALA A 54 -12.74 -2.40 3.26
CA ALA A 54 -13.36 -1.23 2.65
C ALA A 54 -13.83 -0.16 3.67
N GLN A 55 -14.05 -0.54 4.94
CA GLN A 55 -14.59 0.35 5.96
C GLN A 55 -13.54 1.30 6.53
N TRP A 56 -12.27 0.92 6.52
CA TRP A 56 -11.17 1.73 7.04
C TRP A 56 -10.10 2.08 6.00
N ASN A 57 -10.01 1.36 4.90
CA ASN A 57 -9.02 1.59 3.85
C ASN A 57 -9.14 2.99 3.24
N PRO A 58 -8.07 3.82 3.27
CA PRO A 58 -8.13 5.20 2.78
C PRO A 58 -8.30 5.30 1.27
N TRP A 59 -7.84 4.31 0.50
CA TRP A 59 -7.99 4.34 -0.97
C TRP A 59 -9.43 4.08 -1.38
N GLN A 60 -10.10 3.11 -0.75
CA GLN A 60 -11.50 2.79 -1.04
C GLN A 60 -12.42 3.97 -0.70
N GLN A 61 -12.10 4.73 0.35
CA GLN A 61 -12.87 5.91 0.74
C GLN A 61 -12.79 7.06 -0.29
N LYS A 62 -11.71 7.11 -1.10
CA LYS A 62 -11.55 8.10 -2.18
C LYS A 62 -12.43 7.84 -3.40
N GLU A 63 -12.87 6.61 -3.59
CA GLU A 63 -13.74 6.20 -4.71
C GLU A 63 -14.71 5.12 -4.25
N LYS A 64 -15.73 5.54 -3.49
CA LYS A 64 -16.74 4.63 -2.89
C LYS A 64 -17.50 3.79 -3.92
N ASN A 65 -17.61 4.27 -5.16
CA ASN A 65 -18.31 3.60 -6.26
C ASN A 65 -17.38 2.73 -7.13
N SER A 66 -16.16 2.46 -6.67
CA SER A 66 -15.27 1.51 -7.36
C SER A 66 -15.82 0.09 -7.26
N GLU A 67 -15.61 -0.69 -8.31
CA GLU A 67 -15.92 -2.12 -8.29
C GLU A 67 -14.97 -2.82 -7.32
N SER A 68 -15.51 -3.63 -6.42
CA SER A 68 -14.70 -4.49 -5.55
C SER A 68 -15.30 -5.88 -5.45
N ASN A 69 -14.44 -6.88 -5.29
CA ASN A 69 -14.83 -8.26 -5.13
C ASN A 69 -13.96 -8.96 -4.10
N ILE A 70 -14.57 -9.78 -3.23
CA ILE A 70 -13.88 -10.54 -2.19
C ILE A 70 -14.08 -12.03 -2.51
N THR A 71 -12.99 -12.79 -2.46
CA THR A 71 -12.99 -14.23 -2.71
C THR A 71 -12.14 -14.95 -1.66
N GLY A 72 -12.34 -16.26 -1.53
CA GLY A 72 -11.65 -17.07 -0.51
C GLY A 72 -12.31 -16.98 0.86
N LEU A 73 -11.83 -17.82 1.78
CA LEU A 73 -12.35 -17.87 3.16
C LEU A 73 -11.66 -16.80 4.01
N PRO A 74 -12.41 -16.04 4.86
CA PRO A 74 -11.85 -15.06 5.76
C PRO A 74 -10.71 -15.64 6.62
N LYS A 75 -9.66 -14.85 6.81
CA LYS A 75 -8.50 -15.21 7.65
C LYS A 75 -7.78 -16.50 7.22
N ARG A 76 -7.87 -16.87 5.95
CA ARG A 76 -7.15 -18.01 5.38
C ARG A 76 -6.28 -17.58 4.21
N PRO A 77 -5.11 -18.19 4.00
CA PRO A 77 -4.31 -17.96 2.80
C PRO A 77 -5.16 -18.07 1.53
N GLY A 78 -5.02 -17.10 0.62
CA GLY A 78 -5.84 -16.98 -0.58
C GLY A 78 -7.10 -16.12 -0.40
N HIS A 79 -7.45 -15.66 0.81
CA HIS A 79 -8.48 -14.63 1.00
C HIS A 79 -8.07 -13.35 0.28
N ARG A 80 -8.88 -12.88 -0.67
CA ARG A 80 -8.48 -11.86 -1.63
C ARG A 80 -9.54 -10.78 -1.77
N TYR A 81 -9.11 -9.54 -1.69
CA TYR A 81 -9.85 -8.35 -2.06
C TYR A 81 -9.29 -7.80 -3.37
N SER A 82 -10.13 -7.64 -4.39
CA SER A 82 -9.76 -7.01 -5.65
C SER A 82 -10.59 -5.77 -5.90
N TRP A 83 -9.98 -4.77 -6.53
CA TRP A 83 -10.64 -3.50 -6.84
C TRP A 83 -10.37 -3.05 -8.26
N LYS A 84 -11.31 -2.22 -8.78
CA LYS A 84 -11.19 -1.55 -10.06
C LYS A 84 -11.93 -0.22 -10.02
N GLY A 85 -11.20 0.86 -10.19
CA GLY A 85 -11.72 2.23 -10.19
C GLY A 85 -11.01 3.13 -11.17
N LYS A 86 -11.55 4.33 -11.37
CA LYS A 86 -10.96 5.35 -12.25
C LYS A 86 -9.80 6.08 -11.55
N LYS A 87 -9.96 6.38 -10.25
CA LYS A 87 -8.98 7.12 -9.45
C LYS A 87 -7.99 6.19 -8.73
N ILE A 88 -8.48 5.05 -8.23
CA ILE A 88 -7.68 4.10 -7.47
C ILE A 88 -7.02 3.01 -8.33
N GLY A 89 -7.27 3.03 -9.65
CA GLY A 89 -6.72 2.03 -10.56
C GLY A 89 -7.35 0.65 -10.37
N ALA A 90 -6.58 -0.40 -10.66
CA ALA A 90 -7.01 -1.78 -10.44
C ALA A 90 -5.90 -2.61 -9.82
N GLY A 91 -6.27 -3.52 -8.93
CA GLY A 91 -5.33 -4.39 -8.25
C GLY A 91 -6.00 -5.38 -7.32
N SER A 92 -5.19 -6.05 -6.50
CA SER A 92 -5.67 -6.98 -5.49
C SER A 92 -4.75 -7.06 -4.29
N LEU A 93 -5.33 -7.31 -3.14
CA LEU A 93 -4.67 -7.64 -1.88
C LEU A 93 -5.04 -9.09 -1.54
N THR A 94 -4.06 -9.96 -1.38
CA THR A 94 -4.30 -11.38 -1.12
C THR A 94 -3.59 -11.78 0.17
N LEU A 95 -4.33 -12.34 1.12
CA LEU A 95 -3.75 -12.89 2.34
C LEU A 95 -2.85 -14.07 1.96
N ARG A 96 -1.55 -13.94 2.25
CA ARG A 96 -0.54 -14.94 1.98
C ARG A 96 -0.37 -15.88 3.16
N ASP A 97 -0.26 -15.28 4.35
CA ASP A 97 0.09 -15.97 5.57
C ASP A 97 -0.42 -15.22 6.79
N ILE A 98 -0.74 -15.94 7.86
CA ILE A 98 -1.20 -15.40 9.13
C ILE A 98 -0.73 -16.30 10.28
N ASP A 99 -0.18 -15.69 11.32
CA ASP A 99 0.16 -16.35 12.58
C ASP A 99 -0.42 -15.59 13.78
N GLU A 100 0.05 -15.87 15.01
CA GLU A 100 -0.48 -15.28 16.24
C GLU A 100 -0.27 -13.74 16.34
N LYS A 101 0.72 -13.19 15.64
CA LYS A 101 1.12 -11.77 15.71
C LYS A 101 1.22 -11.10 14.35
N HIS A 102 1.24 -11.87 13.28
CA HIS A 102 1.50 -11.32 11.96
C HIS A 102 0.38 -11.64 10.97
N VAL A 103 0.14 -10.68 10.08
CA VAL A 103 -0.69 -10.87 8.89
C VAL A 103 0.11 -10.38 7.68
N HIS A 104 0.29 -11.24 6.70
CA HIS A 104 1.08 -10.95 5.51
C HIS A 104 0.23 -11.00 4.25
N PHE A 105 0.28 -9.95 3.47
CA PHE A 105 -0.43 -9.88 2.21
C PHE A 105 0.53 -9.71 1.03
N ASP A 106 0.11 -10.23 -0.12
CA ASP A 106 0.63 -9.89 -1.42
C ASP A 106 -0.26 -8.81 -2.05
N LEU A 107 0.35 -7.70 -2.43
CA LEU A 107 -0.30 -6.55 -3.06
C LEU A 107 0.10 -6.52 -4.54
N GLU A 108 -0.88 -6.61 -5.43
CA GLU A 108 -0.67 -6.53 -6.87
C GLU A 108 -1.44 -5.36 -7.46
N PHE A 109 -0.74 -4.50 -8.18
CA PHE A 109 -1.33 -3.45 -9.01
C PHE A 109 -1.37 -3.92 -10.47
N ILE A 110 -2.49 -3.65 -11.14
CA ILE A 110 -2.73 -3.99 -12.55
C ILE A 110 -2.80 -2.72 -13.39
N LYS A 111 -3.39 -1.67 -12.85
CA LYS A 111 -3.54 -0.33 -13.45
C LYS A 111 -3.19 0.76 -12.44
N PRO A 112 -2.58 1.88 -12.87
CA PRO A 112 -2.24 2.25 -14.26
C PRO A 112 -1.05 1.47 -14.84
N TRP A 113 -0.17 0.90 -14.01
CA TRP A 113 0.95 0.03 -14.39
C TRP A 113 1.06 -1.17 -13.47
N LYS A 114 1.65 -2.23 -13.97
CA LYS A 114 1.85 -3.46 -13.18
C LYS A 114 2.96 -3.25 -12.15
N ALA A 115 2.65 -3.53 -10.89
CA ALA A 115 3.61 -3.53 -9.80
C ALA A 115 3.21 -4.56 -8.75
N ARG A 116 4.18 -5.00 -7.94
CA ARG A 116 3.96 -5.88 -6.79
C ARG A 116 4.62 -5.29 -5.57
N ALA A 117 3.95 -5.47 -4.43
CA ALA A 117 4.46 -5.09 -3.13
C ALA A 117 4.10 -6.16 -2.09
N ARG A 118 4.72 -6.07 -0.93
CA ARG A 118 4.42 -6.85 0.26
C ARG A 118 3.83 -5.91 1.29
N ASP A 119 2.72 -6.33 1.87
CA ASP A 119 2.01 -5.58 2.89
C ASP A 119 1.96 -6.46 4.14
N ASN A 120 2.70 -6.08 5.16
CA ASN A 120 2.89 -6.85 6.38
C ASN A 120 2.35 -6.08 7.59
N TRP A 121 1.76 -6.82 8.50
CA TRP A 121 1.21 -6.30 9.73
C TRP A 121 1.76 -7.06 10.94
N LEU A 122 2.15 -6.32 11.98
CA LEU A 122 2.57 -6.85 13.27
C LEU A 122 1.63 -6.31 14.35
N PHE A 123 1.17 -7.19 15.22
CA PHE A 123 0.28 -6.88 16.33
C PHE A 123 0.96 -7.26 17.65
N GLU A 124 1.16 -6.28 18.52
CA GLU A 124 1.81 -6.44 19.81
C GLU A 124 0.88 -5.98 20.92
N GLU A 125 0.77 -6.76 22.00
CA GLU A 125 0.06 -6.32 23.21
C GLU A 125 0.72 -5.06 23.78
N TRP A 126 -0.10 -4.08 24.13
CA TRP A 126 0.34 -2.77 24.63
C TRP A 126 -0.49 -2.34 25.81
N GLY A 127 0.02 -2.55 27.05
CA GLY A 127 -0.75 -2.28 28.25
C GLY A 127 -1.97 -3.21 28.43
N ASN A 128 -3.01 -2.71 29.08
CA ASN A 128 -4.24 -3.47 29.33
C ASN A 128 -5.23 -3.26 28.18
N ASP A 129 -5.55 -4.34 27.45
CA ASP A 129 -6.51 -4.35 26.34
C ASP A 129 -6.22 -3.35 25.21
N GLU A 130 -4.94 -3.03 25.00
CA GLU A 130 -4.48 -2.20 23.90
C GLU A 130 -3.56 -2.99 22.97
N THR A 131 -3.54 -2.61 21.71
CA THR A 131 -2.68 -3.21 20.68
C THR A 131 -1.84 -2.14 20.01
N LYS A 132 -0.53 -2.35 19.98
CA LYS A 132 0.34 -1.63 19.06
C LYS A 132 0.32 -2.35 17.72
N VAL A 133 -0.21 -1.69 16.70
CA VAL A 133 -0.27 -2.18 15.34
C VAL A 133 0.82 -1.51 14.53
N THR A 134 1.66 -2.31 13.87
CA THR A 134 2.68 -1.83 12.93
C THR A 134 2.36 -2.31 11.53
N TRP A 135 2.21 -1.38 10.62
CA TRP A 135 1.94 -1.62 9.20
C TRP A 135 3.17 -1.32 8.38
N GLN A 136 3.66 -2.32 7.65
CA GLN A 136 4.83 -2.25 6.77
C GLN A 136 4.43 -2.54 5.34
N ASP A 137 4.95 -1.76 4.41
CA ASP A 137 4.80 -2.02 2.98
C ASP A 137 6.12 -1.77 2.26
N PHE A 138 6.48 -2.66 1.37
CA PHE A 138 7.70 -2.56 0.59
C PHE A 138 7.51 -3.15 -0.80
N GLY A 139 8.12 -2.49 -1.77
CA GLY A 139 8.00 -2.87 -3.16
C GLY A 139 9.12 -2.33 -4.02
N ALA A 140 9.16 -2.84 -5.25
CA ALA A 140 10.13 -2.37 -6.22
C ALA A 140 9.70 -1.03 -6.85
N LEU A 141 10.70 -0.22 -7.20
CA LEU A 141 10.55 0.98 -8.01
C LEU A 141 11.16 0.69 -9.40
N PRO A 142 10.33 0.31 -10.39
CA PRO A 142 10.82 -0.03 -11.72
C PRO A 142 11.56 1.12 -12.39
N TYR A 143 12.67 0.80 -13.02
CA TYR A 143 13.46 1.74 -13.82
C TYR A 143 12.71 2.12 -15.12
N PRO A 144 12.83 3.35 -15.60
CA PRO A 144 13.39 4.53 -14.92
C PRO A 144 12.34 5.29 -14.10
N MET A 145 11.05 5.24 -14.49
CA MET A 145 9.98 6.10 -13.96
C MET A 145 9.69 5.86 -12.48
N GLY A 146 9.64 4.59 -12.05
CA GLY A 146 9.41 4.28 -10.64
C GLY A 146 10.48 4.88 -9.73
N ARG A 147 11.75 4.85 -10.16
CA ARG A 147 12.86 5.43 -9.41
C ARG A 147 12.81 6.96 -9.39
N LEU A 148 12.55 7.60 -10.52
CA LEU A 148 12.41 9.06 -10.61
C LEU A 148 11.26 9.58 -9.76
N MET A 149 10.16 8.82 -9.66
CA MET A 149 9.00 9.18 -8.86
C MET A 149 9.09 8.67 -7.40
N GLY A 150 10.13 7.93 -7.03
CA GLY A 150 10.24 7.22 -5.76
C GLY A 150 10.01 8.11 -4.53
N TYR A 151 10.56 9.32 -4.52
CA TYR A 151 10.35 10.29 -3.44
C TYR A 151 8.86 10.69 -3.29
N MET A 152 8.18 10.94 -4.41
CA MET A 152 6.75 11.30 -4.42
C MET A 152 5.89 10.12 -3.96
N VAL A 153 6.18 8.91 -4.45
CA VAL A 153 5.52 7.67 -4.05
C VAL A 153 5.67 7.48 -2.54
N HIS A 154 6.89 7.54 -2.01
CA HIS A 154 7.19 7.40 -0.59
C HIS A 154 6.41 8.41 0.27
N LYS A 155 6.44 9.70 -0.07
CA LYS A 155 5.72 10.75 0.66
C LYS A 155 4.20 10.53 0.66
N ASN A 156 3.64 10.13 -0.48
CA ASN A 156 2.22 9.86 -0.61
C ASN A 156 1.79 8.64 0.21
N LEU A 157 2.56 7.54 0.15
CA LEU A 157 2.29 6.34 0.92
C LEU A 157 2.35 6.61 2.42
N GLN A 158 3.37 7.32 2.90
CA GLN A 158 3.46 7.67 4.33
C GLN A 158 2.21 8.37 4.86
N ARG A 159 1.67 9.32 4.10
CA ARG A 159 0.43 10.02 4.47
C ARG A 159 -0.77 9.08 4.47
N GLN A 160 -0.88 8.24 3.46
CA GLN A 160 -2.01 7.31 3.31
C GLN A 160 -1.97 6.20 4.37
N PHE A 161 -0.80 5.74 4.77
CA PHE A 161 -0.63 4.77 5.87
C PHE A 161 -1.02 5.39 7.22
N THR A 162 -0.63 6.64 7.48
CA THR A 162 -1.08 7.37 8.67
C THR A 162 -2.61 7.53 8.68
N GLU A 163 -3.22 7.90 7.55
CA GLU A 163 -4.66 8.01 7.40
C GLU A 163 -5.36 6.65 7.60
N GLY A 164 -4.82 5.58 7.01
CA GLY A 164 -5.34 4.22 7.13
C GLY A 164 -5.33 3.70 8.57
N LEU A 165 -4.21 3.87 9.28
CA LEU A 165 -4.12 3.49 10.69
C LEU A 165 -5.07 4.29 11.59
N ASN A 166 -5.23 5.59 11.33
CA ASN A 166 -6.20 6.41 12.05
C ASN A 166 -7.65 5.97 11.77
N ASN A 167 -7.95 5.57 10.56
CA ASN A 167 -9.25 5.03 10.19
C ASN A 167 -9.50 3.68 10.85
N LEU A 168 -8.50 2.76 10.81
CA LEU A 168 -8.57 1.47 11.48
C LEU A 168 -8.78 1.65 12.99
N LYS A 169 -8.04 2.57 13.63
CA LYS A 169 -8.21 2.89 15.04
C LYS A 169 -9.65 3.32 15.34
N ARG A 170 -10.18 4.30 14.60
CA ARG A 170 -11.57 4.75 14.78
C ARG A 170 -12.57 3.61 14.56
N PHE A 171 -12.36 2.80 13.54
CA PHE A 171 -13.22 1.66 13.23
C PHE A 171 -13.22 0.59 14.34
N CYS A 172 -12.09 0.35 14.97
CA CYS A 172 -11.99 -0.61 16.07
C CYS A 172 -12.54 -0.07 17.39
N GLU A 173 -12.41 1.24 17.64
CA GLU A 173 -12.77 1.87 18.93
C GLU A 173 -14.24 2.38 18.98
N MET A 174 -14.98 2.31 17.86
CA MET A 174 -16.44 2.50 17.85
C MET A 174 -17.15 1.34 18.56
#